data_62869a30790d9b3b140543b87ccfad68
#
_entry.id   62869a30790d9b3b140543b87ccfad68
#
_cell.length_a   1.000
_cell.length_b   1.000
_cell.length_c   1.000
_cell.angle_alpha   90.00
_cell.angle_beta   90.00
_cell.angle_gamma   90.00
#
_symmetry.space_group_name_H-M   'P 1'
#
loop_
_entity.id
_entity.type
_entity.pdbx_description
1 polymer ?
#
loop_
_entity_poly.entity_id
_entity_poly.type
_entity_poly.pdbx_seq_one_letter_code
_entity_poly.pdbx_strand_id
1 'polypeptide(L)'
;KTRCNSDEEDQKIYTDLMEFAQKMNSNDSSKLLMAFQAIIDGHVNDLLDVINKRKALLILLTMKEETQRDLLCLTSQYITQTHPELFTSAPIIWYTLYDDEIVEIPALQAWYKKPSSRFEKDKVKAGNLRTVILAPFYEWLEKAEFEEVIEAPKEVIVKEEEEAPKDEEEDIDIDNI
;
A
#
# COMPACT_ATOMS: atom_id res chain seq x y z
N LYS A 1 11.14 -11.86 -22.01
CA LYS A 1 11.72 -13.12 -21.49
C LYS A 1 12.41 -12.93 -20.12
N THR A 2 13.05 -11.80 -19.86
CA THR A 2 13.80 -11.53 -18.61
C THR A 2 12.87 -11.38 -17.39
N ARG A 3 11.67 -10.84 -17.56
CA ARG A 3 10.71 -10.59 -16.46
C ARG A 3 10.12 -11.89 -15.91
N CYS A 4 9.83 -12.85 -16.76
CA CYS A 4 9.27 -14.15 -16.35
C CYS A 4 10.22 -14.95 -15.45
N ASN A 5 11.54 -14.91 -15.73
CA ASN A 5 12.55 -15.59 -14.91
C ASN A 5 12.74 -14.95 -13.53
N SER A 6 12.51 -13.63 -13.42
CA SER A 6 12.57 -12.89 -12.14
C SER A 6 11.43 -13.32 -11.21
N ASP A 7 10.21 -13.44 -11.73
CA ASP A 7 9.03 -13.78 -10.94
C ASP A 7 9.08 -15.24 -10.44
N GLU A 8 9.60 -16.17 -11.23
CA GLU A 8 9.84 -17.56 -10.82
C GLU A 8 10.91 -17.64 -9.71
N GLU A 9 11.98 -16.83 -9.80
CA GLU A 9 13.02 -16.75 -8.77
C GLU A 9 12.43 -16.19 -7.48
N ASP A 10 11.64 -15.13 -7.55
CA ASP A 10 11.00 -14.49 -6.40
C ASP A 10 10.00 -15.43 -5.70
N GLN A 11 9.23 -16.20 -6.48
CA GLN A 11 8.33 -17.21 -5.94
C GLN A 11 9.08 -18.30 -5.18
N LYS A 12 10.24 -18.73 -5.69
CA LYS A 12 11.09 -19.70 -5.03
C LYS A 12 11.68 -19.14 -3.73
N ILE A 13 12.22 -17.93 -3.78
CA ILE A 13 12.76 -17.25 -2.59
C ILE A 13 11.66 -17.11 -1.53
N TYR A 14 10.45 -16.72 -1.92
CA TYR A 14 9.30 -16.63 -1.02
C TYR A 14 9.00 -17.98 -0.36
N THR A 15 8.95 -19.06 -1.14
CA THR A 15 8.67 -20.40 -0.62
C THR A 15 9.74 -20.84 0.39
N ASP A 16 11.01 -20.69 0.04
CA ASP A 16 12.15 -21.05 0.90
C ASP A 16 12.12 -20.23 2.22
N LEU A 17 11.79 -18.94 2.11
CA LEU A 17 11.64 -18.05 3.28
C LEU A 17 10.47 -18.50 4.18
N MET A 18 9.33 -18.89 3.60
CA MET A 18 8.17 -19.37 4.37
C MET A 18 8.47 -20.68 5.10
N GLU A 19 9.15 -21.62 4.46
CA GLU A 19 9.57 -22.86 5.09
C GLU A 19 10.55 -22.60 6.25
N PHE A 20 11.53 -21.72 6.06
CA PHE A 20 12.46 -21.33 7.11
C PHE A 20 11.75 -20.63 8.28
N ALA A 21 10.87 -19.68 7.97
CA ALA A 21 10.11 -18.93 8.96
C ALA A 21 9.17 -19.84 9.78
N GLN A 22 8.58 -20.86 9.15
CA GLN A 22 7.76 -21.84 9.83
C GLN A 22 8.59 -22.66 10.85
N LYS A 23 9.79 -23.11 10.47
CA LYS A 23 10.72 -23.82 11.36
C LYS A 23 11.14 -22.96 12.56
N MET A 24 11.27 -21.65 12.36
CA MET A 24 11.66 -20.68 13.39
C MET A 24 10.47 -20.10 14.16
N ASN A 25 9.22 -20.49 13.85
CA ASN A 25 7.99 -19.91 14.39
C ASN A 25 7.96 -18.37 14.30
N SER A 26 8.38 -17.83 13.16
CA SER A 26 8.52 -16.39 12.92
C SER A 26 7.20 -15.77 12.49
N ASN A 27 6.90 -14.55 12.97
CA ASN A 27 5.75 -13.77 12.50
C ASN A 27 6.05 -13.05 11.16
N ASP A 28 5.02 -12.48 10.53
CA ASP A 28 5.13 -11.84 9.21
C ASP A 28 6.12 -10.66 9.20
N SER A 29 6.14 -9.84 10.24
CA SER A 29 7.12 -8.74 10.38
C SER A 29 8.57 -9.25 10.45
N SER A 30 8.80 -10.40 11.07
CA SER A 30 10.15 -10.99 11.15
C SER A 30 10.57 -11.59 9.81
N LYS A 31 9.62 -12.17 9.05
CA LYS A 31 9.85 -12.65 7.68
C LYS A 31 10.24 -11.49 6.77
N LEU A 32 9.48 -10.39 6.84
CA LEU A 32 9.76 -9.18 6.08
C LEU A 32 11.13 -8.61 6.41
N LEU A 33 11.50 -8.53 7.71
CA LEU A 33 12.82 -8.04 8.13
C LEU A 33 13.97 -8.90 7.56
N MET A 34 13.85 -10.22 7.63
CA MET A 34 14.87 -11.13 7.08
C MET A 34 15.00 -10.97 5.57
N ALA A 35 13.88 -10.90 4.87
CA ALA A 35 13.87 -10.69 3.42
C ALA A 35 14.46 -9.32 3.05
N PHE A 36 14.04 -8.26 3.74
CA PHE A 36 14.54 -6.91 3.52
C PHE A 36 16.05 -6.83 3.67
N GLN A 37 16.59 -7.39 4.74
CA GLN A 37 18.04 -7.45 4.97
C GLN A 37 18.78 -8.22 3.87
N ALA A 38 18.24 -9.37 3.47
CA ALA A 38 18.86 -10.20 2.44
C ALA A 38 18.83 -9.57 1.03
N ILE A 39 17.77 -8.78 0.73
CA ILE A 39 17.53 -8.23 -0.61
C ILE A 39 18.20 -6.85 -0.76
N ILE A 40 18.10 -6.01 0.26
CA ILE A 40 18.45 -4.58 0.18
C ILE A 40 19.84 -4.30 0.76
N ASP A 41 20.30 -5.09 1.73
CA ASP A 41 21.57 -4.88 2.37
C ASP A 41 22.74 -5.01 1.36
N GLY A 42 23.55 -3.96 1.28
CA GLY A 42 24.67 -3.87 0.33
C GLY A 42 24.34 -3.31 -1.06
N HIS A 43 23.07 -2.96 -1.36
CA HIS A 43 22.65 -2.43 -2.68
C HIS A 43 22.28 -0.95 -2.65
N VAL A 44 23.05 -0.11 -1.95
CA VAL A 44 22.75 1.31 -1.75
C VAL A 44 22.59 2.09 -3.06
N ASN A 45 23.51 1.90 -3.99
CA ASN A 45 23.53 2.65 -5.25
C ASN A 45 22.43 2.19 -6.23
N ASP A 46 21.91 0.98 -6.04
CA ASP A 46 20.99 0.33 -6.95
C ASP A 46 19.64 0.01 -6.26
N LEU A 47 19.31 0.71 -5.15
CA LEU A 47 18.11 0.40 -4.33
C LEU A 47 16.83 0.37 -5.15
N LEU A 48 16.64 1.33 -6.06
CA LEU A 48 15.47 1.38 -6.94
C LEU A 48 15.43 0.19 -7.90
N ASP A 49 16.58 -0.16 -8.47
CA ASP A 49 16.68 -1.32 -9.36
C ASP A 49 16.41 -2.64 -8.62
N VAL A 50 16.84 -2.73 -7.36
CA VAL A 50 16.55 -3.88 -6.51
C VAL A 50 15.07 -3.97 -6.16
N ILE A 51 14.43 -2.86 -5.81
CA ILE A 51 12.98 -2.80 -5.56
C ILE A 51 12.23 -3.26 -6.81
N ASN A 52 12.52 -2.68 -7.96
CA ASN A 52 11.90 -3.04 -9.23
C ASN A 52 12.12 -4.52 -9.61
N LYS A 53 13.33 -5.02 -9.41
CA LYS A 53 13.70 -6.41 -9.71
C LYS A 53 12.99 -7.42 -8.80
N ARG A 54 12.77 -7.05 -7.53
CA ARG A 54 12.16 -7.90 -6.49
C ARG A 54 10.71 -7.50 -6.16
N LYS A 55 10.06 -6.78 -7.07
CA LYS A 55 8.68 -6.30 -6.91
C LYS A 55 7.72 -7.43 -6.52
N ALA A 56 7.74 -8.55 -7.25
CA ALA A 56 6.87 -9.68 -7.00
C ALA A 56 7.06 -10.27 -5.59
N LEU A 57 8.30 -10.42 -5.14
CA LEU A 57 8.61 -10.88 -3.80
C LEU A 57 8.14 -9.89 -2.73
N LEU A 58 8.35 -8.59 -2.94
CA LEU A 58 7.91 -7.55 -2.00
C LEU A 58 6.39 -7.53 -1.87
N ILE A 59 5.64 -7.62 -2.97
CA ILE A 59 4.17 -7.73 -2.95
C ILE A 59 3.73 -8.95 -2.13
N LEU A 60 4.33 -10.13 -2.33
CA LEU A 60 4.00 -11.32 -1.57
C LEU A 60 4.26 -11.17 -0.06
N LEU A 61 5.27 -10.41 0.32
CA LEU A 61 5.63 -10.17 1.72
C LEU A 61 4.77 -9.06 2.37
N THR A 62 4.16 -8.19 1.56
CA THR A 62 3.41 -7.01 2.00
C THR A 62 1.91 -7.11 1.71
N MET A 63 1.35 -8.31 1.69
CA MET A 63 -0.08 -8.54 1.45
C MET A 63 -1.02 -7.93 2.50
N LYS A 64 -0.50 -7.52 3.66
CA LYS A 64 -1.26 -6.92 4.75
C LYS A 64 -0.81 -5.49 5.00
N GLU A 65 -1.74 -4.60 5.33
CA GLU A 65 -1.43 -3.20 5.70
C GLU A 65 -0.33 -3.10 6.76
N GLU A 66 -0.34 -3.99 7.77
CA GLU A 66 0.68 -4.00 8.83
C GLU A 66 2.08 -4.24 8.25
N THR A 67 2.24 -5.23 7.35
CA THR A 67 3.52 -5.54 6.72
C THR A 67 3.95 -4.47 5.73
N GLN A 68 3.03 -3.78 5.04
CA GLN A 68 3.32 -2.61 4.22
C GLN A 68 3.88 -1.47 5.09
N ARG A 69 3.26 -1.20 6.24
CA ARG A 69 3.76 -0.20 7.20
C ARG A 69 5.12 -0.57 7.77
N ASP A 70 5.35 -1.85 8.05
CA ASP A 70 6.65 -2.34 8.50
C ASP A 70 7.72 -2.16 7.42
N LEU A 71 7.40 -2.38 6.13
CA LEU A 71 8.30 -2.10 5.01
C LEU A 71 8.70 -0.62 4.96
N LEU A 72 7.74 0.30 5.10
CA LEU A 72 8.01 1.73 5.16
C LEU A 72 8.92 2.11 6.34
N CYS A 73 8.68 1.50 7.51
CA CYS A 73 9.53 1.70 8.68
C CYS A 73 10.96 1.18 8.46
N LEU A 74 11.11 0.01 7.85
CA LEU A 74 12.43 -0.58 7.53
C LEU A 74 13.18 0.27 6.51
N THR A 75 12.49 0.74 5.46
CA THR A 75 13.06 1.64 4.45
C THR A 75 13.47 2.98 5.08
N SER A 76 12.62 3.55 5.94
CA SER A 76 12.94 4.76 6.69
C SER A 76 14.18 4.55 7.59
N GLN A 77 14.24 3.43 8.31
CA GLN A 77 15.40 3.09 9.14
C GLN A 77 16.68 2.93 8.31
N TYR A 78 16.59 2.24 7.19
CA TYR A 78 17.70 2.03 6.28
C TYR A 78 18.28 3.35 5.79
N ILE A 79 17.42 4.28 5.33
CA ILE A 79 17.82 5.61 4.89
C ILE A 79 18.39 6.44 6.06
N THR A 80 17.70 6.47 7.21
CA THR A 80 18.07 7.41 8.28
C THR A 80 19.28 6.98 9.10
N GLN A 81 19.54 5.68 9.19
CA GLN A 81 20.59 5.14 10.07
C GLN A 81 21.79 4.58 9.32
N THR A 82 21.53 3.94 8.17
CA THR A 82 22.58 3.20 7.46
C THR A 82 23.08 3.98 6.24
N HIS A 83 22.16 4.63 5.50
CA HIS A 83 22.44 5.26 4.22
C HIS A 83 21.87 6.68 4.11
N PRO A 84 22.39 7.65 4.89
CA PRO A 84 21.88 9.03 4.86
C PRO A 84 22.00 9.71 3.49
N GLU A 85 22.88 9.24 2.63
CA GLU A 85 23.02 9.69 1.24
C GLU A 85 21.74 9.50 0.41
N LEU A 86 20.87 8.57 0.81
CA LEU A 86 19.60 8.31 0.14
C LEU A 86 18.47 9.29 0.53
N PHE A 87 18.71 10.25 1.45
CA PHE A 87 17.68 11.20 1.87
C PHE A 87 17.03 11.93 0.68
N THR A 88 17.85 12.39 -0.28
CA THR A 88 17.37 13.10 -1.47
C THR A 88 16.57 12.21 -2.42
N SER A 89 16.82 10.91 -2.39
CA SER A 89 16.14 9.92 -3.22
C SER A 89 14.89 9.32 -2.54
N ALA A 90 14.64 9.64 -1.27
CA ALA A 90 13.51 9.09 -0.53
C ALA A 90 12.15 9.33 -1.22
N PRO A 91 11.82 10.51 -1.77
CA PRO A 91 10.54 10.72 -2.44
C PRO A 91 10.31 9.76 -3.62
N ILE A 92 11.35 9.51 -4.42
CA ILE A 92 11.22 8.58 -5.55
C ILE A 92 11.14 7.12 -5.09
N ILE A 93 11.79 6.77 -3.99
CA ILE A 93 11.67 5.43 -3.39
C ILE A 93 10.23 5.19 -2.92
N TRP A 94 9.61 6.17 -2.21
CA TRP A 94 8.21 6.08 -1.77
C TRP A 94 7.25 6.03 -2.94
N TYR A 95 7.48 6.86 -3.98
CA TYR A 95 6.71 6.84 -5.21
C TYR A 95 6.77 5.47 -5.89
N THR A 96 7.96 4.87 -6.02
CA THR A 96 8.13 3.54 -6.63
C THR A 96 7.41 2.45 -5.84
N LEU A 97 7.47 2.48 -4.50
CA LEU A 97 6.74 1.53 -3.66
C LEU A 97 5.21 1.64 -3.85
N TYR A 98 4.71 2.85 -4.08
CA TYR A 98 3.31 3.11 -4.38
C TYR A 98 2.93 2.73 -5.82
N ASP A 99 3.66 3.23 -6.81
CA ASP A 99 3.41 3.02 -8.24
C ASP A 99 3.49 1.54 -8.64
N ASP A 100 4.36 0.81 -7.98
CA ASP A 100 4.52 -0.64 -8.14
C ASP A 100 3.52 -1.47 -7.33
N GLU A 101 2.55 -0.84 -6.67
CA GLU A 101 1.51 -1.50 -5.85
C GLU A 101 2.09 -2.40 -4.72
N ILE A 102 3.32 -2.10 -4.28
CA ILE A 102 3.95 -2.79 -3.13
C ILE A 102 3.35 -2.25 -1.82
N VAL A 103 3.01 -0.96 -1.80
CA VAL A 103 2.41 -0.28 -0.66
C VAL A 103 1.20 0.54 -1.12
N GLU A 104 0.08 0.33 -0.46
CA GLU A 104 -1.19 1.00 -0.74
C GLU A 104 -1.35 2.31 0.05
N ILE A 105 -2.23 3.20 -0.42
CA ILE A 105 -2.51 4.51 0.21
C ILE A 105 -2.83 4.39 1.70
N PRO A 106 -3.69 3.46 2.18
CA PRO A 106 -3.99 3.34 3.60
C PRO A 106 -2.74 3.12 4.46
N ALA A 107 -1.82 2.28 4.01
CA ALA A 107 -0.58 2.00 4.72
C ALA A 107 0.37 3.21 4.73
N LEU A 108 0.47 3.94 3.59
CA LEU A 108 1.23 5.18 3.47
C LEU A 108 0.71 6.24 4.44
N GLN A 109 -0.59 6.49 4.45
CA GLN A 109 -1.23 7.47 5.34
C GLN A 109 -1.09 7.07 6.82
N ALA A 110 -1.29 5.78 7.15
CA ALA A 110 -1.15 5.29 8.51
C ALA A 110 0.30 5.43 9.01
N TRP A 111 1.29 5.11 8.16
CA TRP A 111 2.71 5.28 8.49
C TRP A 111 3.08 6.77 8.66
N TYR A 112 2.59 7.66 7.81
CA TYR A 112 2.84 9.11 7.90
C TYR A 112 2.32 9.69 9.21
N LYS A 113 1.08 9.33 9.59
CA LYS A 113 0.43 9.80 10.81
C LYS A 113 1.06 9.19 12.08
N LYS A 114 1.31 7.88 12.07
CA LYS A 114 1.79 7.14 13.25
C LYS A 114 2.68 5.96 12.83
N PRO A 115 3.98 6.19 12.61
CA PRO A 115 4.90 5.10 12.28
C PRO A 115 5.03 4.11 13.43
N SER A 116 5.36 2.87 13.09
CA SER A 116 5.64 1.84 14.09
C SER A 116 6.94 2.15 14.83
N SER A 117 6.89 2.24 16.14
CA SER A 117 8.08 2.45 16.97
C SER A 117 9.01 1.24 17.01
N ARG A 118 8.58 0.09 16.48
CA ARG A 118 9.33 -1.17 16.52
C ARG A 118 10.65 -1.09 15.74
N PHE A 119 10.64 -0.40 14.60
CA PHE A 119 11.79 -0.31 13.71
C PHE A 119 12.46 1.07 13.74
N GLU A 120 11.75 2.14 14.12
CA GLU A 120 12.30 3.50 14.17
C GLU A 120 13.10 3.74 15.47
N LYS A 121 14.42 3.54 15.40
CA LYS A 121 15.31 3.81 16.54
C LYS A 121 15.63 5.29 16.71
N ASP A 122 15.80 6.03 15.60
CA ASP A 122 16.08 7.46 15.60
C ASP A 122 14.82 8.25 15.19
N LYS A 123 14.02 8.61 16.18
CA LYS A 123 12.76 9.33 15.97
C LYS A 123 12.93 10.73 15.37
N VAL A 124 14.06 11.37 15.60
CA VAL A 124 14.32 12.73 15.10
C VAL A 124 14.59 12.67 13.61
N LYS A 125 15.51 11.81 13.18
CA LYS A 125 15.82 11.67 11.75
C LYS A 125 14.63 11.10 10.97
N ALA A 126 13.94 10.10 11.50
CA ALA A 126 12.74 9.54 10.89
C ALA A 126 11.60 10.58 10.82
N GLY A 127 11.46 11.43 11.85
CA GLY A 127 10.54 12.56 11.84
C GLY A 127 10.89 13.56 10.73
N ASN A 128 12.15 13.95 10.59
CA ASN A 128 12.62 14.85 9.55
C ASN A 128 12.39 14.25 8.14
N LEU A 129 12.70 12.98 7.95
CA LEU A 129 12.43 12.29 6.70
C LEU A 129 10.94 12.42 6.31
N ARG A 130 10.02 12.14 7.24
CA ARG A 130 8.58 12.23 7.01
C ARG A 130 8.10 13.65 6.71
N THR A 131 8.39 14.58 7.63
CA THR A 131 7.74 15.91 7.65
C THR A 131 8.42 16.94 6.75
N VAL A 132 9.65 16.70 6.33
CA VAL A 132 10.39 17.63 5.47
C VAL A 132 10.67 17.00 4.10
N ILE A 133 11.29 15.84 4.07
CA ILE A 133 11.74 15.24 2.80
C ILE A 133 10.58 14.63 2.03
N LEU A 134 9.67 13.94 2.72
CA LEU A 134 8.52 13.27 2.09
C LEU A 134 7.27 14.15 2.04
N ALA A 135 7.26 15.35 2.62
CA ALA A 135 6.11 16.24 2.58
C ALA A 135 5.58 16.48 1.16
N PRO A 136 6.42 16.79 0.14
CA PRO A 136 5.94 17.00 -1.23
C PRO A 136 5.28 15.76 -1.84
N PHE A 137 5.76 14.56 -1.50
CA PHE A 137 5.15 13.31 -1.94
C PHE A 137 3.75 13.13 -1.34
N TYR A 138 3.58 13.39 -0.05
CA TYR A 138 2.27 13.28 0.60
C TYR A 138 1.29 14.36 0.18
N GLU A 139 1.74 15.59 -0.09
CA GLU A 139 0.92 16.64 -0.69
C GLU A 139 0.43 16.26 -2.10
N TRP A 140 1.28 15.62 -2.88
CA TRP A 140 0.90 15.09 -4.19
C TRP A 140 -0.09 13.92 -4.05
N LEU A 141 0.15 12.97 -3.12
CA LEU A 141 -0.72 11.82 -2.88
C LEU A 141 -2.14 12.25 -2.48
N GLU A 142 -2.28 13.24 -1.60
CA GLU A 142 -3.58 13.79 -1.20
C GLU A 142 -4.33 14.42 -2.38
N LYS A 143 -3.63 15.09 -3.30
CA LYS A 143 -4.25 15.67 -4.49
C LYS A 143 -4.68 14.61 -5.50
N ALA A 144 -3.84 13.59 -5.73
CA ALA A 144 -4.14 12.48 -6.63
C ALA A 144 -5.38 11.70 -6.16
N GLU A 145 -5.49 11.42 -4.85
CA GLU A 145 -6.65 10.76 -4.26
C GLU A 145 -7.93 11.60 -4.42
N PHE A 146 -7.82 12.93 -4.32
CA PHE A 146 -8.96 13.82 -4.50
C PHE A 146 -9.45 13.86 -5.97
N GLU A 147 -8.55 13.80 -6.93
CA GLU A 147 -8.88 13.77 -8.37
C GLU A 147 -9.58 12.46 -8.75
N GLU A 148 -9.13 11.29 -8.26
CA GLU A 148 -9.79 10.01 -8.48
C GLU A 148 -11.23 9.98 -7.94
N VAL A 149 -11.50 10.59 -6.79
CA VAL A 149 -12.84 10.66 -6.21
C VAL A 149 -13.80 11.52 -7.05
N ILE A 150 -13.28 12.54 -7.74
CA ILE A 150 -14.09 13.42 -8.59
C ILE A 150 -14.41 12.76 -9.94
N GLU A 151 -13.50 11.95 -10.48
CA GLU A 151 -13.65 11.26 -11.76
C GLU A 151 -14.45 9.95 -11.67
N ALA A 152 -14.68 9.41 -10.47
CA ALA A 152 -15.54 8.26 -10.30
C ALA A 152 -16.97 8.61 -10.77
N PRO A 153 -17.54 7.89 -11.76
CA PRO A 153 -18.87 8.20 -12.26
C PRO A 153 -19.86 8.05 -11.12
N LYS A 154 -20.57 9.15 -10.79
CA LYS A 154 -21.72 9.09 -9.88
C LYS A 154 -22.71 8.15 -10.52
N GLU A 155 -22.84 6.94 -10.02
CA GLU A 155 -23.96 6.07 -10.34
C GLU A 155 -25.24 6.85 -10.02
N VAL A 156 -25.91 7.27 -11.08
CA VAL A 156 -27.23 7.87 -10.99
C VAL A 156 -28.14 6.76 -10.51
N ILE A 157 -28.43 6.74 -9.21
CA ILE A 157 -29.52 5.96 -8.66
C ILE A 157 -30.79 6.55 -9.24
N VAL A 158 -31.22 6.02 -10.38
CA VAL A 158 -32.55 6.23 -10.90
C VAL A 158 -33.48 5.51 -9.92
N LYS A 159 -34.08 6.28 -9.01
CA LYS A 159 -35.23 5.80 -8.26
C LYS A 159 -36.33 5.64 -9.28
N GLU A 160 -36.66 4.42 -9.67
CA GLU A 160 -37.95 4.09 -10.25
C GLU A 160 -38.99 4.44 -9.17
N GLU A 161 -39.72 5.54 -9.39
CA GLU A 161 -40.97 5.81 -8.71
C GLU A 161 -41.96 4.76 -9.22
N GLU A 162 -42.24 3.78 -8.38
CA GLU A 162 -43.35 2.86 -8.53
C GLU A 162 -44.65 3.66 -8.46
N GLU A 163 -45.25 3.94 -9.64
CA GLU A 163 -46.63 4.44 -9.72
C GLU A 163 -47.55 3.39 -9.11
N ALA A 164 -48.15 3.73 -7.99
CA ALA A 164 -49.24 2.96 -7.39
C ALA A 164 -50.48 2.93 -8.32
N PRO A 165 -51.10 1.80 -8.52
CA PRO A 165 -52.35 1.72 -9.31
C PRO A 165 -53.48 2.49 -8.62
N LYS A 166 -54.12 3.38 -9.37
CA LYS A 166 -55.36 4.06 -8.97
C LYS A 166 -56.47 3.03 -8.95
N ASP A 167 -57.00 2.77 -7.77
CA ASP A 167 -58.29 2.07 -7.59
C ASP A 167 -59.40 2.93 -8.20
N GLU A 168 -59.97 2.47 -9.30
CA GLU A 168 -61.23 2.97 -9.82
C GLU A 168 -62.37 2.43 -8.92
N GLU A 169 -62.90 3.30 -8.05
CA GLU A 169 -64.20 3.01 -7.37
C GLU A 169 -65.32 3.05 -8.43
N GLU A 170 -65.85 1.88 -8.80
CA GLU A 170 -67.12 1.77 -9.50
C GLU A 170 -68.24 2.09 -8.50
N ASP A 171 -68.89 3.23 -8.71
CA ASP A 171 -70.20 3.58 -8.11
C ASP A 171 -71.25 2.63 -8.62
N ILE A 172 -71.68 1.73 -7.75
CA ILE A 172 -72.88 0.89 -8.00
C ILE A 172 -74.11 1.65 -7.51
N ASP A 173 -74.83 2.22 -8.46
CA ASP A 173 -76.11 2.86 -8.29
C ASP A 173 -77.22 1.78 -7.96
N ILE A 174 -77.68 1.74 -6.71
CA ILE A 174 -78.78 0.88 -6.25
C ILE A 174 -80.00 1.78 -6.00
N ASP A 175 -80.66 2.14 -7.09
CA ASP A 175 -82.08 2.58 -7.02
C ASP A 175 -82.82 2.03 -8.21
N ASN A 176 -83.47 0.92 -7.99
CA ASN A 176 -84.84 0.60 -8.51
C ASN A 176 -85.19 -0.86 -8.28
N ILE A 177 -85.99 -1.13 -7.22
CA ILE A 177 -87.22 -1.84 -7.21
C ILE A 177 -87.58 -2.22 -5.79
#